data_a6b13429bc91a9a3ae7f73227e8cde6a
#
_entry.id   a6b13429bc91a9a3ae7f73227e8cde6a
#
_cell.length_a   1.000
_cell.length_b   1.000
_cell.length_c   1.000
_cell.angle_alpha   90.00
_cell.angle_beta   90.00
_cell.angle_gamma   90.00
#
_symmetry.space_group_name_H-M   'P 1'
#
loop_
_entity.id
_entity.type
_entity.pdbx_description
1 polymer ?
#
loop_
_entity_poly.entity_id
_entity_poly.type
_entity_poly.pdbx_seq_one_letter_code
_entity_poly.pdbx_strand_id
1 'polypeptide(L)'
;WQPLEAHAANVAEMAAAFARPFASQAWARLLGELHDLGKARRSFQAYLSRANGLADADYDASDHSHSGAGACWATRKLGAAGRILAYCVAGHHVGLPDWIGGETPNGALAARLAEEAGVLDDPNVKAYVAAHEAAWRLPAPPFRFTDKGMGLSLWIRMLYSCLVDADFLDTEAFMDARRAEGRGSYPALDDLAAPFFAELDAKQRRAPATEVNRVRAEIRAACERAAEEMPGLFSLTVPTGGGKTLSATAFAFRHARKHGKRRIIYVIPYTSIIEQTADTLRQFLGDANVLEHHSNFDPEKETQASRLAAENWDAPV
;
A
#
# COMPACT_ATOMS: atom_id res chain seq x y z
N TRP A 1 -11.85 -20.65 -11.87
CA TRP A 1 -12.58 -19.38 -11.93
C TRP A 1 -12.87 -18.89 -10.54
N GLN A 2 -12.47 -17.68 -10.24
CA GLN A 2 -12.90 -17.00 -9.03
C GLN A 2 -14.23 -16.29 -9.33
N PRO A 3 -15.31 -16.57 -8.59
CA PRO A 3 -16.56 -15.82 -8.73
C PRO A 3 -16.34 -14.34 -8.42
N LEU A 4 -17.00 -13.45 -9.18
CA LEU A 4 -16.87 -11.99 -9.00
C LEU A 4 -17.24 -11.57 -7.57
N GLU A 5 -18.31 -12.14 -7.02
CA GLU A 5 -18.75 -11.87 -5.66
C GLU A 5 -17.69 -12.27 -4.61
N ALA A 6 -17.03 -13.40 -4.81
CA ALA A 6 -15.98 -13.88 -3.89
C ALA A 6 -14.76 -12.97 -3.94
N HIS A 7 -14.31 -12.59 -5.15
CA HIS A 7 -13.22 -11.65 -5.33
C HIS A 7 -13.53 -10.29 -4.70
N ALA A 8 -14.68 -9.70 -5.03
CA ALA A 8 -15.10 -8.40 -4.49
C ALA A 8 -15.18 -8.42 -2.95
N ALA A 9 -15.73 -9.48 -2.35
CA ALA A 9 -15.80 -9.64 -0.91
C ALA A 9 -14.42 -9.76 -0.25
N ASN A 10 -13.52 -10.57 -0.82
CA ASN A 10 -12.15 -10.73 -0.31
C ASN A 10 -11.39 -9.39 -0.36
N VAL A 11 -11.42 -8.73 -1.52
CA VAL A 11 -10.77 -7.43 -1.71
C VAL A 11 -11.36 -6.39 -0.74
N ALA A 12 -12.67 -6.38 -0.53
CA ALA A 12 -13.34 -5.48 0.41
C ALA A 12 -12.87 -5.70 1.86
N GLU A 13 -12.77 -6.96 2.30
CA GLU A 13 -12.28 -7.28 3.65
C GLU A 13 -10.81 -6.90 3.83
N MET A 14 -9.96 -7.23 2.86
CA MET A 14 -8.53 -6.92 2.92
C MET A 14 -8.29 -5.40 2.89
N ALA A 15 -8.91 -4.67 1.97
CA ALA A 15 -8.82 -3.22 1.90
C ALA A 15 -9.31 -2.54 3.18
N ALA A 16 -10.43 -3.02 3.76
CA ALA A 16 -10.92 -2.54 5.04
C ALA A 16 -9.91 -2.78 6.17
N ALA A 17 -9.26 -3.94 6.22
CA ALA A 17 -8.22 -4.24 7.20
C ALA A 17 -7.02 -3.30 7.06
N PHE A 18 -6.56 -3.03 5.83
CA PHE A 18 -5.47 -2.09 5.55
C PHE A 18 -5.82 -0.65 5.93
N ALA A 19 -7.08 -0.24 5.78
CA ALA A 19 -7.55 1.10 6.11
C ALA A 19 -7.86 1.31 7.61
N ARG A 20 -7.78 0.27 8.44
CA ARG A 20 -8.06 0.36 9.88
C ARG A 20 -7.20 1.38 10.63
N PRO A 21 -5.86 1.47 10.38
CA PRO A 21 -4.99 2.40 11.10
C PRO A 21 -5.37 3.88 10.96
N PHE A 22 -6.11 4.24 9.88
CA PHE A 22 -6.58 5.61 9.64
C PHE A 22 -8.12 5.69 9.61
N ALA A 23 -8.80 4.81 10.35
CA ALA A 23 -10.25 4.82 10.61
C ALA A 23 -11.13 4.87 9.33
N SER A 24 -10.68 4.27 8.22
CA SER A 24 -11.35 4.37 6.92
C SER A 24 -11.86 3.03 6.38
N GLN A 25 -12.09 2.05 7.27
CA GLN A 25 -12.48 0.67 6.89
C GLN A 25 -13.71 0.62 5.99
N ALA A 26 -14.76 1.39 6.33
CA ALA A 26 -16.00 1.39 5.55
C ALA A 26 -15.81 1.95 4.14
N TRP A 27 -14.95 2.94 3.98
CA TRP A 27 -14.60 3.51 2.68
C TRP A 27 -13.82 2.52 1.81
N ALA A 28 -12.79 1.89 2.39
CA ALA A 28 -11.99 0.91 1.69
C ALA A 28 -12.78 -0.37 1.36
N ARG A 29 -13.69 -0.80 2.25
CA ARG A 29 -14.61 -1.90 1.98
C ARG A 29 -15.46 -1.63 0.74
N LEU A 30 -16.09 -0.47 0.68
CA LEU A 30 -16.94 -0.11 -0.46
C LEU A 30 -16.13 0.02 -1.76
N LEU A 31 -14.86 0.46 -1.69
CA LEU A 31 -13.98 0.43 -2.85
C LEU A 31 -13.76 -0.99 -3.37
N GLY A 32 -13.48 -1.95 -2.49
CA GLY A 32 -13.34 -3.36 -2.86
C GLY A 32 -14.60 -3.95 -3.48
N GLU A 33 -15.78 -3.61 -2.95
CA GLU A 33 -17.05 -4.05 -3.51
C GLU A 33 -17.32 -3.47 -4.92
N LEU A 34 -16.84 -2.28 -5.21
CA LEU A 34 -17.17 -1.54 -6.43
C LEU A 34 -16.13 -1.64 -7.54
N HIS A 35 -14.86 -1.95 -7.22
CA HIS A 35 -13.75 -1.77 -8.18
C HIS A 35 -13.96 -2.53 -9.49
N ASP A 36 -14.50 -3.71 -9.40
CA ASP A 36 -14.70 -4.66 -10.48
C ASP A 36 -16.16 -4.83 -10.91
N LEU A 37 -17.06 -3.96 -10.50
CA LEU A 37 -18.49 -4.04 -10.86
C LEU A 37 -18.73 -4.20 -12.37
N GLY A 38 -17.88 -3.60 -13.19
CA GLY A 38 -17.97 -3.72 -14.66
C GLY A 38 -17.69 -5.13 -15.19
N LYS A 39 -17.05 -5.99 -14.41
CA LYS A 39 -16.87 -7.41 -14.80
C LYS A 39 -18.21 -8.19 -14.86
N ALA A 40 -19.27 -7.69 -14.24
CA ALA A 40 -20.63 -8.25 -14.40
C ALA A 40 -21.23 -8.03 -15.80
N ARG A 41 -20.72 -7.09 -16.61
CA ARG A 41 -21.22 -6.78 -17.96
C ARG A 41 -21.23 -8.03 -18.85
N ARG A 42 -22.25 -8.10 -19.71
CA ARG A 42 -22.34 -9.19 -20.69
C ARG A 42 -21.13 -9.24 -21.62
N SER A 43 -20.64 -8.09 -22.10
CA SER A 43 -19.45 -8.01 -22.96
C SER A 43 -18.20 -8.57 -22.26
N PHE A 44 -17.99 -8.22 -20.98
CA PHE A 44 -16.84 -8.72 -20.20
C PHE A 44 -16.95 -10.23 -19.94
N GLN A 45 -18.14 -10.75 -19.61
CA GLN A 45 -18.34 -12.18 -19.41
C GLN A 45 -18.14 -12.97 -20.71
N ALA A 46 -18.56 -12.43 -21.85
CA ALA A 46 -18.28 -12.98 -23.17
C ALA A 46 -16.78 -12.99 -23.50
N TYR A 47 -16.08 -11.88 -23.18
CA TYR A 47 -14.61 -11.82 -23.30
C TYR A 47 -13.90 -12.92 -22.48
N LEU A 48 -14.26 -13.06 -21.21
CA LEU A 48 -13.69 -14.11 -20.35
C LEU A 48 -13.96 -15.51 -20.88
N SER A 49 -15.17 -15.79 -21.31
CA SER A 49 -15.55 -17.09 -21.87
C SER A 49 -14.72 -17.44 -23.11
N ARG A 50 -14.53 -16.46 -24.01
CA ARG A 50 -13.71 -16.62 -25.23
C ARG A 50 -12.24 -16.82 -24.88
N ALA A 51 -11.70 -15.98 -23.99
CA ALA A 51 -10.28 -16.04 -23.57
C ALA A 51 -9.90 -17.39 -22.93
N ASN A 52 -10.90 -18.13 -22.39
CA ASN A 52 -10.71 -19.44 -21.77
C ASN A 52 -11.18 -20.62 -22.64
N GLY A 53 -11.50 -20.38 -23.92
CA GLY A 53 -11.94 -21.42 -24.84
C GLY A 53 -13.30 -22.03 -24.50
N LEU A 54 -14.10 -21.35 -23.71
CA LEU A 54 -15.44 -21.76 -23.31
C LEU A 54 -16.47 -21.16 -24.24
N ALA A 55 -16.65 -21.70 -25.43
CA ALA A 55 -17.79 -21.50 -26.33
C ALA A 55 -17.99 -20.18 -27.11
N ASP A 56 -18.80 -20.36 -28.15
CA ASP A 56 -19.45 -19.47 -29.06
C ASP A 56 -20.26 -18.34 -28.40
N ALA A 57 -19.60 -17.32 -27.99
CA ALA A 57 -20.32 -16.13 -27.59
C ALA A 57 -20.63 -15.30 -28.84
N ASP A 58 -21.88 -15.31 -29.28
CA ASP A 58 -22.47 -14.41 -30.27
C ASP A 58 -22.44 -12.92 -29.83
N TYR A 59 -21.55 -12.57 -28.92
CA TYR A 59 -21.47 -11.25 -28.33
C TYR A 59 -20.12 -10.60 -28.65
N ASP A 60 -20.14 -9.29 -28.92
CA ASP A 60 -18.92 -8.53 -29.12
C ASP A 60 -18.06 -8.53 -27.84
N ALA A 61 -16.98 -9.30 -27.87
CA ALA A 61 -16.03 -9.43 -26.78
C ALA A 61 -14.86 -8.45 -26.90
N SER A 62 -14.96 -7.42 -27.72
CA SER A 62 -13.90 -6.42 -27.90
C SER A 62 -13.81 -5.44 -26.71
N ASP A 63 -14.92 -5.17 -26.03
CA ASP A 63 -14.98 -4.28 -24.88
C ASP A 63 -14.72 -5.05 -23.56
N HIS A 64 -13.52 -4.95 -23.07
CA HIS A 64 -13.07 -5.51 -21.79
C HIS A 64 -12.88 -4.45 -20.69
N SER A 65 -13.34 -3.19 -20.92
CA SER A 65 -13.36 -2.15 -19.90
C SER A 65 -14.28 -2.54 -18.74
N HIS A 66 -13.83 -2.40 -17.50
CA HIS A 66 -14.62 -2.78 -16.33
C HIS A 66 -14.50 -1.81 -15.14
N SER A 67 -13.49 -0.93 -15.12
CA SER A 67 -13.23 -0.04 -13.99
C SER A 67 -14.21 1.15 -13.88
N GLY A 68 -15.00 1.43 -14.91
CA GLY A 68 -15.92 2.58 -14.91
C GLY A 68 -17.25 2.33 -14.23
N ALA A 69 -17.77 1.12 -14.22
CA ALA A 69 -19.11 0.84 -13.69
C ALA A 69 -19.27 1.21 -12.21
N GLY A 70 -18.33 0.80 -11.37
CA GLY A 70 -18.35 1.14 -9.94
C GLY A 70 -18.15 2.63 -9.71
N ALA A 71 -17.30 3.29 -10.51
CA ALA A 71 -17.10 4.74 -10.45
C ALA A 71 -18.37 5.51 -10.84
N CYS A 72 -19.06 5.09 -11.90
CA CYS A 72 -20.35 5.65 -12.31
C CYS A 72 -21.44 5.45 -11.25
N TRP A 73 -21.53 4.25 -10.68
CA TRP A 73 -22.46 3.97 -9.60
C TRP A 73 -22.19 4.87 -8.38
N ALA A 74 -20.97 4.93 -7.92
CA ALA A 74 -20.57 5.73 -6.77
C ALA A 74 -20.91 7.21 -6.97
N THR A 75 -20.55 7.79 -8.12
CA THR A 75 -20.81 9.19 -8.42
C THR A 75 -22.30 9.49 -8.50
N ARG A 76 -23.08 8.60 -9.11
CA ARG A 76 -24.55 8.77 -9.29
C ARG A 76 -25.30 8.65 -7.95
N LYS A 77 -24.91 7.68 -7.10
CA LYS A 77 -25.64 7.38 -5.86
C LYS A 77 -25.16 8.21 -4.66
N LEU A 78 -23.88 8.55 -4.60
CA LEU A 78 -23.26 9.14 -3.41
C LEU A 78 -22.76 10.58 -3.63
N GLY A 79 -22.95 11.15 -4.83
CA GLY A 79 -22.61 12.53 -5.13
C GLY A 79 -21.14 12.87 -4.87
N ALA A 80 -20.87 13.89 -4.04
CA ALA A 80 -19.50 14.34 -3.75
C ALA A 80 -18.64 13.26 -3.08
N ALA A 81 -19.20 12.49 -2.17
CA ALA A 81 -18.49 11.35 -1.56
C ALA A 81 -18.19 10.26 -2.59
N GLY A 82 -19.12 10.03 -3.53
CA GLY A 82 -18.92 9.08 -4.62
C GLY A 82 -17.79 9.46 -5.58
N ARG A 83 -17.49 10.75 -5.74
CA ARG A 83 -16.33 11.18 -6.53
C ARG A 83 -15.01 10.72 -5.94
N ILE A 84 -14.90 10.70 -4.62
CA ILE A 84 -13.70 10.17 -3.92
C ILE A 84 -13.50 8.70 -4.27
N LEU A 85 -14.57 7.90 -4.20
CA LEU A 85 -14.52 6.49 -4.58
C LEU A 85 -14.21 6.32 -6.07
N ALA A 86 -14.81 7.16 -6.92
CA ALA A 86 -14.63 7.09 -8.36
C ALA A 86 -13.18 7.27 -8.80
N TYR A 87 -12.39 8.14 -8.13
CA TYR A 87 -10.96 8.25 -8.38
C TYR A 87 -10.23 6.92 -8.20
N CYS A 88 -10.48 6.25 -7.07
CA CYS A 88 -9.83 4.99 -6.74
C CYS A 88 -10.29 3.85 -7.67
N VAL A 89 -11.61 3.73 -7.86
CA VAL A 89 -12.20 2.68 -8.69
C VAL A 89 -11.80 2.81 -10.15
N ALA A 90 -11.92 4.01 -10.74
CA ALA A 90 -11.52 4.21 -12.13
C ALA A 90 -10.01 4.09 -12.35
N GLY A 91 -9.22 4.32 -11.30
CA GLY A 91 -7.76 4.34 -11.35
C GLY A 91 -7.07 3.02 -11.06
N HIS A 92 -7.74 2.00 -10.52
CA HIS A 92 -7.07 0.85 -9.89
C HIS A 92 -6.10 0.07 -10.80
N HIS A 93 -6.27 0.13 -12.11
CA HIS A 93 -5.31 -0.45 -13.07
C HIS A 93 -4.33 0.55 -13.70
N VAL A 94 -4.66 1.85 -13.70
CA VAL A 94 -3.90 2.83 -14.51
C VAL A 94 -3.33 4.00 -13.69
N GLY A 95 -3.59 4.03 -12.39
CA GLY A 95 -3.25 5.14 -11.51
C GLY A 95 -4.40 6.13 -11.32
N LEU A 96 -4.29 6.97 -10.29
CA LEU A 96 -5.30 7.99 -9.99
C LEU A 96 -5.36 9.02 -11.13
N PRO A 97 -6.50 9.15 -11.82
CA PRO A 97 -6.65 10.11 -12.91
C PRO A 97 -6.80 11.54 -12.37
N ASP A 98 -6.58 12.54 -13.24
CA ASP A 98 -7.02 13.90 -12.98
C ASP A 98 -8.52 14.03 -13.22
N TRP A 99 -9.17 15.00 -12.57
CA TRP A 99 -10.59 15.26 -12.81
C TRP A 99 -10.85 15.81 -14.21
N ILE A 100 -10.03 16.78 -14.61
CA ILE A 100 -10.04 17.39 -15.94
C ILE A 100 -8.65 17.15 -16.54
N GLY A 101 -8.59 16.55 -17.72
CA GLY A 101 -7.32 16.29 -18.38
C GLY A 101 -6.71 17.57 -18.95
N GLY A 102 -5.38 17.72 -18.77
CA GLY A 102 -4.61 18.75 -19.44
C GLY A 102 -4.21 18.32 -20.85
N GLU A 103 -3.10 17.61 -20.98
CA GLU A 103 -2.58 17.15 -22.30
C GLU A 103 -3.32 15.93 -22.84
N THR A 104 -3.97 15.12 -21.98
CA THR A 104 -4.75 13.93 -22.37
C THR A 104 -6.19 14.03 -21.85
N PRO A 105 -7.06 14.85 -22.47
CA PRO A 105 -8.42 15.08 -22.00
C PRO A 105 -9.25 13.81 -21.84
N ASN A 106 -9.08 12.82 -22.72
CA ASN A 106 -9.82 11.55 -22.72
C ASN A 106 -9.46 10.63 -21.55
N GLY A 107 -8.31 10.84 -20.91
CA GLY A 107 -7.89 10.09 -19.71
C GLY A 107 -8.45 10.66 -18.41
N ALA A 108 -9.09 11.83 -18.45
CA ALA A 108 -9.63 12.49 -17.26
C ALA A 108 -10.85 11.74 -16.71
N LEU A 109 -10.98 11.72 -15.38
CA LEU A 109 -12.08 11.01 -14.72
C LEU A 109 -13.45 11.51 -15.18
N ALA A 110 -13.63 12.81 -15.34
CA ALA A 110 -14.89 13.38 -15.80
C ALA A 110 -15.29 12.90 -17.21
N ALA A 111 -14.33 12.81 -18.14
CA ALA A 111 -14.57 12.30 -19.49
C ALA A 111 -14.92 10.80 -19.45
N ARG A 112 -14.16 9.99 -18.71
CA ARG A 112 -14.42 8.55 -18.56
C ARG A 112 -15.80 8.27 -17.95
N LEU A 113 -16.21 9.02 -16.93
CA LEU A 113 -17.53 8.89 -16.31
C LEU A 113 -18.66 9.25 -17.27
N ALA A 114 -18.45 10.24 -18.17
CA ALA A 114 -19.42 10.60 -19.18
C ALA A 114 -19.53 9.53 -20.28
N GLU A 115 -18.41 9.01 -20.75
CA GLU A 115 -18.35 7.97 -21.77
C GLU A 115 -18.98 6.65 -21.28
N GLU A 116 -18.70 6.27 -20.04
CA GLU A 116 -19.20 5.02 -19.44
C GLU A 116 -20.57 5.19 -18.73
N ALA A 117 -21.23 6.33 -18.83
CA ALA A 117 -22.48 6.60 -18.11
C ALA A 117 -23.59 5.56 -18.35
N GLY A 118 -23.63 4.95 -19.54
CA GLY A 118 -24.58 3.90 -19.92
C GLY A 118 -24.29 2.52 -19.35
N VAL A 119 -23.11 2.29 -18.77
CA VAL A 119 -22.71 0.95 -18.26
C VAL A 119 -23.66 0.40 -17.20
N LEU A 120 -24.27 1.27 -16.41
CA LEU A 120 -25.23 0.89 -15.38
C LEU A 120 -26.58 0.44 -15.95
N ASP A 121 -26.79 0.58 -17.26
CA ASP A 121 -27.98 0.09 -17.95
C ASP A 121 -27.86 -1.35 -18.43
N ASP A 122 -26.65 -1.93 -18.40
CA ASP A 122 -26.43 -3.35 -18.66
C ASP A 122 -27.26 -4.20 -17.70
N PRO A 123 -28.05 -5.19 -18.21
CA PRO A 123 -28.93 -5.99 -17.36
C PRO A 123 -28.23 -6.77 -16.25
N ASN A 124 -27.01 -7.27 -16.51
CA ASN A 124 -26.24 -8.02 -15.52
C ASN A 124 -25.69 -7.09 -14.43
N VAL A 125 -25.21 -5.89 -14.81
CA VAL A 125 -24.77 -4.87 -13.85
C VAL A 125 -25.94 -4.42 -12.97
N LYS A 126 -27.12 -4.20 -13.57
CA LYS A 126 -28.35 -3.88 -12.79
C LYS A 126 -28.71 -4.98 -11.81
N ALA A 127 -28.66 -6.23 -12.23
CA ALA A 127 -28.97 -7.37 -11.38
C ALA A 127 -27.97 -7.48 -10.23
N TYR A 128 -26.67 -7.32 -10.51
CA TYR A 128 -25.63 -7.34 -9.50
C TYR A 128 -25.81 -6.19 -8.48
N VAL A 129 -26.03 -4.98 -8.96
CA VAL A 129 -26.29 -3.82 -8.08
C VAL A 129 -27.51 -4.06 -7.20
N ALA A 130 -28.62 -4.53 -7.78
CA ALA A 130 -29.84 -4.79 -7.02
C ALA A 130 -29.67 -5.83 -5.91
N ALA A 131 -28.78 -6.81 -6.11
CA ALA A 131 -28.48 -7.84 -5.11
C ALA A 131 -27.60 -7.31 -3.95
N HIS A 132 -26.74 -6.33 -4.20
CA HIS A 132 -25.68 -5.94 -3.25
C HIS A 132 -25.84 -4.53 -2.68
N GLU A 133 -26.49 -3.57 -3.39
CA GLU A 133 -26.51 -2.14 -2.99
C GLU A 133 -27.13 -1.89 -1.60
N ALA A 134 -27.97 -2.79 -1.11
CA ALA A 134 -28.54 -2.68 0.22
C ALA A 134 -27.48 -2.76 1.34
N ALA A 135 -26.38 -3.47 1.10
CA ALA A 135 -25.24 -3.58 2.01
C ALA A 135 -24.23 -2.44 1.86
N TRP A 136 -24.22 -1.75 0.73
CA TRP A 136 -23.27 -0.70 0.43
C TRP A 136 -23.58 0.58 1.21
N ARG A 137 -22.89 0.75 2.33
CA ARG A 137 -23.06 1.89 3.23
C ARG A 137 -21.78 2.70 3.30
N LEU A 138 -21.90 4.02 3.21
CA LEU A 138 -20.79 4.94 3.29
C LEU A 138 -21.04 5.96 4.40
N PRO A 139 -20.28 5.89 5.52
CA PRO A 139 -20.34 6.90 6.56
C PRO A 139 -19.69 8.20 6.09
N ALA A 140 -19.88 9.28 6.86
CA ALA A 140 -19.11 10.50 6.67
C ALA A 140 -17.59 10.21 6.71
N PRO A 141 -16.76 10.99 6.01
CA PRO A 141 -15.30 10.87 6.12
C PRO A 141 -14.86 10.98 7.59
N PRO A 142 -13.87 10.16 8.04
CA PRO A 142 -13.42 10.17 9.43
C PRO A 142 -12.64 11.42 9.81
N PHE A 143 -12.29 12.25 8.83
CA PHE A 143 -11.47 13.46 9.00
C PHE A 143 -12.21 14.71 8.50
N ARG A 144 -11.87 15.86 9.09
CA ARG A 144 -12.15 17.17 8.52
C ARG A 144 -10.86 17.70 7.86
N PHE A 145 -10.96 17.99 6.58
CA PHE A 145 -9.82 18.48 5.79
C PHE A 145 -9.82 20.01 5.79
N THR A 146 -8.85 20.61 6.49
CA THR A 146 -8.72 22.08 6.66
C THR A 146 -7.50 22.67 5.96
N ASP A 147 -6.69 21.83 5.32
CA ASP A 147 -5.38 22.12 4.77
C ASP A 147 -5.37 22.36 3.25
N LYS A 148 -6.37 23.04 2.72
CA LYS A 148 -6.52 23.35 1.28
C LYS A 148 -6.50 22.11 0.37
N GLY A 149 -6.90 20.95 0.89
CA GLY A 149 -7.05 19.72 0.14
C GLY A 149 -5.85 18.77 0.14
N MET A 150 -4.73 19.11 0.75
CA MET A 150 -3.57 18.21 0.84
C MET A 150 -3.91 16.93 1.62
N GLY A 151 -4.55 17.05 2.77
CA GLY A 151 -4.98 15.89 3.56
C GLY A 151 -6.03 15.06 2.83
N LEU A 152 -6.96 15.69 2.10
CA LEU A 152 -7.90 14.96 1.24
C LEU A 152 -7.17 14.17 0.16
N SER A 153 -6.20 14.80 -0.52
CA SER A 153 -5.40 14.15 -1.55
C SER A 153 -4.61 12.96 -0.99
N LEU A 154 -3.97 13.14 0.18
CA LEU A 154 -3.28 12.04 0.85
C LEU A 154 -4.23 10.91 1.23
N TRP A 155 -5.39 11.24 1.80
CA TRP A 155 -6.38 10.25 2.19
C TRP A 155 -6.91 9.44 1.00
N ILE A 156 -7.18 10.08 -0.14
CA ILE A 156 -7.56 9.38 -1.39
C ILE A 156 -6.44 8.43 -1.83
N ARG A 157 -5.18 8.85 -1.78
CA ARG A 157 -4.02 8.00 -2.12
C ARG A 157 -3.87 6.81 -1.18
N MET A 158 -4.13 7.00 0.12
CA MET A 158 -4.13 5.92 1.10
C MET A 158 -5.25 4.90 0.83
N LEU A 159 -6.46 5.37 0.53
CA LEU A 159 -7.59 4.50 0.14
C LEU A 159 -7.29 3.74 -1.16
N TYR A 160 -6.73 4.44 -2.15
CA TYR A 160 -6.31 3.84 -3.41
C TYR A 160 -5.27 2.74 -3.20
N SER A 161 -4.24 2.99 -2.39
CA SER A 161 -3.23 1.98 -2.05
C SER A 161 -3.86 0.75 -1.38
N CYS A 162 -4.78 0.95 -0.42
CA CYS A 162 -5.48 -0.15 0.21
C CYS A 162 -6.28 -1.01 -0.78
N LEU A 163 -6.91 -0.38 -1.78
CA LEU A 163 -7.65 -1.08 -2.82
C LEU A 163 -6.70 -1.90 -3.71
N VAL A 164 -5.67 -1.25 -4.26
CA VAL A 164 -4.76 -1.89 -5.23
C VAL A 164 -3.99 -3.03 -4.58
N ASP A 165 -3.50 -2.85 -3.34
CA ASP A 165 -2.82 -3.92 -2.62
C ASP A 165 -3.76 -5.11 -2.36
N ALA A 166 -5.01 -4.85 -2.00
CA ALA A 166 -5.99 -5.91 -1.72
C ALA A 166 -6.38 -6.69 -3.00
N ASP A 167 -6.62 -5.99 -4.12
CA ASP A 167 -6.93 -6.58 -5.42
C ASP A 167 -5.77 -7.46 -5.92
N PHE A 168 -4.55 -6.93 -5.84
CA PHE A 168 -3.35 -7.66 -6.23
C PHE A 168 -3.16 -8.93 -5.38
N LEU A 169 -3.28 -8.82 -4.06
CA LEU A 169 -3.05 -9.96 -3.16
C LEU A 169 -4.12 -11.05 -3.27
N ASP A 170 -5.40 -10.70 -3.45
CA ASP A 170 -6.45 -11.68 -3.67
C ASP A 170 -6.29 -12.39 -5.01
N THR A 171 -5.97 -11.63 -6.06
CA THR A 171 -5.67 -12.19 -7.39
C THR A 171 -4.47 -13.13 -7.34
N GLU A 172 -3.39 -12.76 -6.66
CA GLU A 172 -2.21 -13.60 -6.49
C GLU A 172 -2.54 -14.88 -5.70
N ALA A 173 -3.27 -14.74 -4.59
CA ALA A 173 -3.65 -15.89 -3.77
C ALA A 173 -4.48 -16.92 -4.56
N PHE A 174 -5.32 -16.45 -5.48
CA PHE A 174 -6.11 -17.31 -6.35
C PHE A 174 -5.30 -17.95 -7.48
N MET A 175 -4.40 -17.16 -8.12
CA MET A 175 -3.65 -17.59 -9.30
C MET A 175 -2.38 -18.38 -8.96
N ASP A 176 -1.72 -18.05 -7.86
CA ASP A 176 -0.46 -18.63 -7.40
C ASP A 176 -0.39 -18.71 -5.87
N ALA A 177 -1.05 -19.72 -5.31
CA ALA A 177 -1.07 -19.94 -3.87
C ALA A 177 0.32 -20.09 -3.25
N ARG A 178 1.31 -20.66 -3.99
CA ARG A 178 2.68 -20.81 -3.49
C ARG A 178 3.37 -19.46 -3.32
N ARG A 179 3.11 -18.54 -4.25
CA ARG A 179 3.62 -17.18 -4.17
C ARG A 179 3.01 -16.44 -3.00
N ALA A 180 1.70 -16.55 -2.82
CA ALA A 180 0.98 -15.97 -1.69
C ALA A 180 1.48 -16.50 -0.33
N GLU A 181 1.75 -17.81 -0.21
CA GLU A 181 2.35 -18.44 0.98
C GLU A 181 3.79 -17.94 1.25
N GLY A 182 4.51 -17.57 0.21
CA GLY A 182 5.86 -17.00 0.31
C GLY A 182 5.91 -15.55 0.80
N ARG A 183 4.75 -14.87 0.87
CA ARG A 183 4.69 -13.50 1.41
C ARG A 183 4.82 -13.51 2.93
N GLY A 184 5.63 -12.65 3.36
CA GLY A 184 6.00 -12.13 4.64
C GLY A 184 5.48 -12.75 5.92
N SER A 185 6.16 -13.76 6.42
CA SER A 185 6.21 -14.02 7.86
C SER A 185 7.43 -13.30 8.46
N TYR A 186 7.39 -11.97 8.47
CA TYR A 186 8.45 -11.20 9.13
C TYR A 186 8.21 -11.14 10.64
N PRO A 187 9.29 -11.17 11.46
CA PRO A 187 9.16 -10.93 12.88
C PRO A 187 8.64 -9.51 13.15
N ALA A 188 7.94 -9.33 14.25
CA ALA A 188 7.57 -8.00 14.68
C ALA A 188 8.79 -7.14 14.99
N LEU A 189 8.70 -5.81 14.87
CA LEU A 189 9.79 -4.91 15.23
C LEU A 189 10.27 -5.12 16.69
N ASP A 190 9.38 -5.47 17.60
CA ASP A 190 9.71 -5.74 19.00
C ASP A 190 10.62 -6.97 19.15
N ASP A 191 10.43 -7.99 18.30
CA ASP A 191 11.28 -9.20 18.31
C ASP A 191 12.69 -8.90 17.79
N LEU A 192 12.83 -7.94 16.88
CA LEU A 192 14.10 -7.47 16.34
C LEU A 192 14.81 -6.47 17.25
N ALA A 193 14.09 -5.77 18.10
CA ALA A 193 14.64 -4.74 18.96
C ALA A 193 15.62 -5.30 19.98
N ALA A 194 15.29 -6.39 20.66
CA ALA A 194 16.15 -6.97 21.70
C ALA A 194 17.51 -7.44 21.16
N PRO A 195 17.60 -8.25 20.09
CA PRO A 195 18.87 -8.63 19.49
C PRO A 195 19.63 -7.42 18.91
N PHE A 196 18.96 -6.45 18.31
CA PHE A 196 19.59 -5.22 17.83
C PHE A 196 20.31 -4.47 18.97
N PHE A 197 19.62 -4.20 20.08
CA PHE A 197 20.24 -3.51 21.21
C PHE A 197 21.34 -4.31 21.86
N ALA A 198 21.20 -5.64 21.97
CA ALA A 198 22.23 -6.50 22.52
C ALA A 198 23.54 -6.42 21.72
N GLU A 199 23.47 -6.49 20.39
CA GLU A 199 24.65 -6.37 19.52
C GLU A 199 25.21 -4.93 19.50
N LEU A 200 24.35 -3.91 19.52
CA LEU A 200 24.78 -2.52 19.60
C LEU A 200 25.54 -2.24 20.91
N ASP A 201 25.05 -2.78 22.04
CA ASP A 201 25.72 -2.69 23.33
C ASP A 201 27.06 -3.46 23.34
N ALA A 202 27.10 -4.64 22.73
CA ALA A 202 28.30 -5.42 22.59
C ALA A 202 29.36 -4.69 21.75
N LYS A 203 28.92 -4.07 20.62
CA LYS A 203 29.81 -3.25 19.80
C LYS A 203 30.34 -2.05 20.57
N GLN A 204 29.53 -1.37 21.36
CA GLN A 204 29.93 -0.23 22.16
C GLN A 204 30.94 -0.65 23.27
N ARG A 205 30.70 -1.78 23.94
CA ARG A 205 31.65 -2.31 24.96
C ARG A 205 32.99 -2.71 24.38
N ARG A 206 33.04 -3.27 23.17
CA ARG A 206 34.27 -3.67 22.47
C ARG A 206 35.04 -2.49 21.87
N ALA A 207 34.39 -1.31 21.73
CA ALA A 207 35.02 -0.16 21.12
C ALA A 207 36.14 0.41 22.03
N PRO A 208 37.25 0.87 21.44
CA PRO A 208 38.33 1.50 22.23
C PRO A 208 37.83 2.75 22.95
N ALA A 209 38.39 3.04 24.12
CA ALA A 209 38.04 4.22 24.91
C ALA A 209 38.65 5.49 24.30
N THR A 210 38.05 5.96 23.18
CA THR A 210 38.45 7.19 22.49
C THR A 210 37.39 8.26 22.69
N GLU A 211 37.78 9.52 22.53
CA GLU A 211 36.85 10.66 22.57
C GLU A 211 35.71 10.51 21.56
N VAL A 212 36.01 10.04 20.35
CA VAL A 212 35.01 9.77 19.33
C VAL A 212 33.97 8.76 19.79
N ASN A 213 34.38 7.68 20.42
CA ASN A 213 33.44 6.66 20.89
C ASN A 213 32.65 7.11 22.13
N ARG A 214 33.24 7.98 22.98
CA ARG A 214 32.51 8.66 24.06
C ARG A 214 31.36 9.52 23.47
N VAL A 215 31.68 10.36 22.50
CA VAL A 215 30.69 11.22 21.82
C VAL A 215 29.61 10.38 21.12
N ARG A 216 29.99 9.27 20.47
CA ARG A 216 29.00 8.33 19.85
C ARG A 216 28.03 7.76 20.89
N ALA A 217 28.53 7.42 22.07
CA ALA A 217 27.67 6.92 23.15
C ALA A 217 26.69 7.99 23.65
N GLU A 218 27.15 9.24 23.77
CA GLU A 218 26.29 10.36 24.14
C GLU A 218 25.22 10.67 23.11
N ILE A 219 25.57 10.64 21.81
CA ILE A 219 24.62 10.80 20.70
C ILE A 219 23.56 9.71 20.74
N ARG A 220 23.98 8.45 20.87
CA ARG A 220 23.06 7.33 21.02
C ARG A 220 22.11 7.54 22.20
N ALA A 221 22.63 7.84 23.36
CA ALA A 221 21.82 8.06 24.56
C ALA A 221 20.84 9.24 24.38
N ALA A 222 21.21 10.31 23.68
CA ALA A 222 20.34 11.41 23.34
C ALA A 222 19.21 10.98 22.40
N CYS A 223 19.52 10.20 21.35
CA CYS A 223 18.54 9.64 20.43
C CYS A 223 17.54 8.72 21.15
N GLU A 224 18.03 7.85 22.05
CA GLU A 224 17.16 6.94 22.82
C GLU A 224 16.23 7.71 23.78
N ARG A 225 16.69 8.82 24.40
CA ARG A 225 15.83 9.69 25.20
C ARG A 225 14.78 10.42 24.35
N ALA A 226 15.18 10.96 23.19
CA ALA A 226 14.25 11.64 22.28
C ALA A 226 13.17 10.69 21.72
N ALA A 227 13.45 9.40 21.66
CA ALA A 227 12.47 8.39 21.24
C ALA A 227 11.24 8.29 22.17
N GLU A 228 11.35 8.80 23.39
CA GLU A 228 10.24 8.86 24.34
C GLU A 228 9.26 10.01 24.09
N GLU A 229 9.61 10.96 23.24
CA GLU A 229 8.75 12.09 22.87
C GLU A 229 7.55 11.63 22.02
N MET A 230 6.55 12.50 21.92
CA MET A 230 5.38 12.26 21.07
C MET A 230 5.77 12.18 19.58
N PRO A 231 5.07 11.39 18.75
CA PRO A 231 5.31 11.34 17.32
C PRO A 231 5.30 12.72 16.68
N GLY A 232 6.32 12.99 15.89
CA GLY A 232 6.51 14.29 15.26
C GLY A 232 7.74 14.32 14.35
N LEU A 233 8.20 15.51 14.03
CA LEU A 233 9.40 15.74 13.26
C LEU A 233 10.61 15.88 14.19
N PHE A 234 11.62 15.04 14.00
CA PHE A 234 12.85 15.06 14.74
C PHE A 234 14.02 15.37 13.80
N SER A 235 15.05 16.04 14.31
CA SER A 235 16.28 16.30 13.57
C SER A 235 17.48 15.73 14.32
N LEU A 236 18.43 15.14 13.58
CA LEU A 236 19.70 14.62 14.12
C LEU A 236 20.86 15.29 13.40
N THR A 237 21.43 16.32 14.02
CA THR A 237 22.58 17.07 13.48
C THR A 237 23.86 16.57 14.13
N VAL A 238 24.58 15.72 13.42
CA VAL A 238 25.80 15.07 13.89
C VAL A 238 26.83 15.01 12.76
N PRO A 239 28.13 15.26 13.02
CA PRO A 239 29.18 15.15 12.02
C PRO A 239 29.27 13.77 11.38
N THR A 240 29.88 13.69 10.20
CA THR A 240 30.23 12.41 9.57
C THR A 240 31.10 11.60 10.50
N GLY A 241 30.84 10.27 10.60
CA GLY A 241 31.53 9.40 11.54
C GLY A 241 30.96 9.39 12.97
N GLY A 242 29.98 10.26 13.29
CA GLY A 242 29.35 10.34 14.61
C GLY A 242 28.36 9.24 14.96
N GLY A 243 28.21 8.20 14.12
CA GLY A 243 27.34 7.05 14.40
C GLY A 243 25.86 7.29 14.11
N LYS A 244 25.54 8.18 13.16
CA LYS A 244 24.15 8.56 12.81
C LYS A 244 23.25 7.35 12.53
N THR A 245 23.65 6.45 11.66
CA THR A 245 22.82 5.30 11.24
C THR A 245 22.35 4.48 12.43
N LEU A 246 23.28 4.00 13.27
CA LEU A 246 22.94 3.15 14.41
C LEU A 246 22.19 3.91 15.53
N SER A 247 22.51 5.19 15.74
CA SER A 247 21.79 6.01 16.73
C SER A 247 20.38 6.34 16.27
N ALA A 248 20.17 6.62 14.97
CA ALA A 248 18.85 6.81 14.39
C ALA A 248 18.03 5.50 14.40
N THR A 249 18.67 4.35 14.14
CA THR A 249 18.01 3.03 14.25
C THR A 249 17.58 2.75 15.69
N ALA A 250 18.43 3.05 16.68
CA ALA A 250 18.09 2.90 18.10
C ALA A 250 16.90 3.78 18.50
N PHE A 251 16.89 5.04 18.03
CA PHE A 251 15.73 5.93 18.16
C PHE A 251 14.48 5.27 17.54
N ALA A 252 14.58 4.81 16.29
CA ALA A 252 13.43 4.29 15.54
C ALA A 252 12.81 3.06 16.22
N PHE A 253 13.62 2.11 16.70
CA PHE A 253 13.11 0.95 17.45
C PHE A 253 12.40 1.34 18.74
N ARG A 254 13.00 2.21 19.58
CA ARG A 254 12.36 2.67 20.81
C ARG A 254 11.07 3.44 20.54
N HIS A 255 11.11 4.35 19.58
CA HIS A 255 9.95 5.17 19.20
C HIS A 255 8.84 4.31 18.59
N ALA A 256 9.18 3.36 17.72
CA ALA A 256 8.24 2.41 17.15
C ALA A 256 7.54 1.59 18.23
N ARG A 257 8.30 1.01 19.16
CA ARG A 257 7.75 0.24 20.29
C ARG A 257 6.83 1.08 21.17
N LYS A 258 7.25 2.28 21.56
CA LYS A 258 6.45 3.17 22.41
C LYS A 258 5.13 3.58 21.76
N HIS A 259 5.13 3.82 20.45
CA HIS A 259 3.99 4.37 19.72
C HIS A 259 3.31 3.36 18.80
N GLY A 260 3.57 2.07 18.97
CA GLY A 260 2.92 0.99 18.22
C GLY A 260 3.18 1.03 16.71
N LYS A 261 4.35 1.51 16.26
CA LYS A 261 4.73 1.49 14.85
C LYS A 261 5.24 0.11 14.46
N ARG A 262 4.96 -0.30 13.25
CA ARG A 262 5.24 -1.68 12.79
C ARG A 262 6.41 -1.79 11.83
N ARG A 263 6.95 -0.65 11.35
CA ARG A 263 7.94 -0.62 10.27
C ARG A 263 8.87 0.59 10.42
N ILE A 264 10.12 0.42 10.04
CA ILE A 264 11.11 1.49 9.92
C ILE A 264 11.43 1.67 8.44
N ILE A 265 11.31 2.88 7.91
CA ILE A 265 11.60 3.18 6.51
C ILE A 265 12.71 4.23 6.45
N TYR A 266 13.83 3.86 5.82
CA TYR A 266 14.92 4.78 5.49
C TYR A 266 14.74 5.32 4.07
N VAL A 267 14.63 6.63 3.92
CA VAL A 267 14.55 7.28 2.61
C VAL A 267 15.89 7.97 2.34
N ILE A 268 16.63 7.47 1.38
CA ILE A 268 18.00 7.91 1.08
C ILE A 268 18.10 8.23 -0.42
N PRO A 269 18.63 9.41 -0.81
CA PRO A 269 18.60 9.86 -2.21
C PRO A 269 19.65 9.19 -3.12
N TYR A 270 20.61 8.43 -2.57
CA TYR A 270 21.73 7.84 -3.33
C TYR A 270 21.81 6.35 -3.12
N THR A 271 21.84 5.57 -4.21
CA THR A 271 21.86 4.10 -4.20
C THR A 271 23.04 3.54 -3.40
N SER A 272 24.26 4.07 -3.60
CA SER A 272 25.44 3.64 -2.84
C SER A 272 25.32 3.83 -1.32
N ILE A 273 24.56 4.84 -0.88
CA ILE A 273 24.31 5.05 0.55
C ILE A 273 23.18 4.13 1.05
N ILE A 274 22.21 3.79 0.19
CA ILE A 274 21.20 2.78 0.51
C ILE A 274 21.88 1.44 0.75
N GLU A 275 22.71 0.97 -0.19
CA GLU A 275 23.46 -0.28 -0.09
C GLU A 275 24.30 -0.33 1.20
N GLN A 276 25.11 0.71 1.45
CA GLN A 276 25.94 0.80 2.66
C GLN A 276 25.08 0.78 3.96
N THR A 277 23.93 1.44 3.93
CA THR A 277 23.03 1.47 5.10
C THR A 277 22.37 0.12 5.30
N ALA A 278 21.89 -0.52 4.23
CA ALA A 278 21.31 -1.85 4.25
C ALA A 278 22.32 -2.87 4.77
N ASP A 279 23.54 -2.88 4.27
CA ASP A 279 24.62 -3.77 4.73
C ASP A 279 24.95 -3.57 6.21
N THR A 280 24.95 -2.31 6.66
CA THR A 280 25.14 -2.00 8.08
C THR A 280 24.00 -2.58 8.92
N LEU A 281 22.75 -2.41 8.50
CA LEU A 281 21.59 -2.89 9.25
C LEU A 281 21.48 -4.41 9.23
N ARG A 282 21.80 -5.07 8.11
CA ARG A 282 21.84 -6.54 8.01
C ARG A 282 22.76 -7.19 9.04
N GLN A 283 23.89 -6.55 9.38
CA GLN A 283 24.79 -7.05 10.42
C GLN A 283 24.13 -7.14 11.81
N PHE A 284 23.10 -6.34 12.07
CA PHE A 284 22.40 -6.29 13.34
C PHE A 284 21.05 -7.03 13.33
N LEU A 285 20.40 -7.07 12.18
CA LEU A 285 19.02 -7.54 12.03
C LEU A 285 18.90 -8.84 11.25
N GLY A 286 19.96 -9.25 10.56
CA GLY A 286 19.95 -10.35 9.61
C GLY A 286 19.40 -9.94 8.23
N ASP A 287 19.84 -10.64 7.19
CA ASP A 287 19.56 -10.30 5.78
C ASP A 287 18.05 -10.31 5.46
N ALA A 288 17.33 -11.27 6.02
CA ALA A 288 15.90 -11.44 5.74
C ALA A 288 15.00 -10.31 6.25
N ASN A 289 15.49 -9.50 7.21
CA ASN A 289 14.68 -8.47 7.87
C ASN A 289 14.92 -7.05 7.33
N VAL A 290 15.84 -6.90 6.38
CA VAL A 290 16.21 -5.62 5.78
C VAL A 290 15.94 -5.67 4.28
N LEU A 291 14.93 -4.91 3.85
CA LEU A 291 14.58 -4.77 2.45
C LEU A 291 15.32 -3.57 1.84
N GLU A 292 16.07 -3.83 0.79
CA GLU A 292 16.67 -2.81 -0.05
C GLU A 292 15.80 -2.60 -1.29
N HIS A 293 15.39 -1.36 -1.54
CA HIS A 293 14.49 -1.04 -2.65
C HIS A 293 14.97 0.20 -3.41
N HIS A 294 15.50 0.02 -4.59
CA HIS A 294 15.91 1.08 -5.52
C HIS A 294 15.98 0.58 -6.97
N SER A 295 16.06 1.50 -7.94
CA SER A 295 15.99 1.19 -9.38
C SER A 295 17.19 0.41 -9.94
N ASN A 296 18.33 0.42 -9.24
CA ASN A 296 19.59 -0.23 -9.68
C ASN A 296 19.87 -1.51 -8.86
N PHE A 297 18.83 -2.18 -8.40
CA PHE A 297 18.99 -3.41 -7.62
C PHE A 297 19.62 -4.51 -8.49
N ASP A 298 20.60 -5.23 -7.95
CA ASP A 298 21.29 -6.32 -8.62
C ASP A 298 20.40 -7.58 -8.63
N PRO A 299 19.92 -8.04 -9.81
CA PRO A 299 19.06 -9.22 -9.90
C PRO A 299 19.69 -10.49 -9.32
N GLU A 300 21.04 -10.60 -9.26
CA GLU A 300 21.71 -11.76 -8.70
C GLU A 300 21.63 -11.82 -7.17
N LYS A 301 21.38 -10.68 -6.52
CA LYS A 301 21.14 -10.57 -5.06
C LYS A 301 19.68 -10.68 -4.68
N GLU A 302 18.79 -10.73 -5.66
CA GLU A 302 17.36 -10.77 -5.42
C GLU A 302 16.92 -12.19 -5.03
N THR A 303 16.41 -12.35 -3.82
CA THR A 303 15.69 -13.54 -3.41
C THR A 303 14.21 -13.43 -3.72
N GLN A 304 13.51 -14.56 -3.86
CA GLN A 304 12.06 -14.54 -4.05
C GLN A 304 11.36 -13.79 -2.91
N ALA A 305 11.83 -13.96 -1.68
CA ALA A 305 11.27 -13.28 -0.51
C ALA A 305 11.49 -11.76 -0.57
N SER A 306 12.68 -11.28 -0.94
CA SER A 306 12.94 -9.84 -1.06
C SER A 306 12.14 -9.19 -2.19
N ARG A 307 11.95 -9.92 -3.30
CA ARG A 307 11.12 -9.46 -4.41
C ARG A 307 9.66 -9.30 -3.99
N LEU A 308 9.09 -10.31 -3.31
CA LEU A 308 7.73 -10.25 -2.80
C LEU A 308 7.54 -9.11 -1.78
N ALA A 309 8.53 -8.92 -0.90
CA ALA A 309 8.51 -7.84 0.08
C ALA A 309 8.59 -6.45 -0.57
N ALA A 310 9.36 -6.31 -1.66
CA ALA A 310 9.48 -5.05 -2.40
C ALA A 310 8.16 -4.61 -3.05
N GLU A 311 7.31 -5.56 -3.45
CA GLU A 311 6.02 -5.26 -4.05
C GLU A 311 5.06 -4.60 -3.06
N ASN A 312 5.03 -5.05 -1.80
CA ASN A 312 4.10 -4.57 -0.77
C ASN A 312 4.78 -3.90 0.44
N TRP A 313 6.10 -3.80 0.44
CA TRP A 313 6.90 -3.24 1.54
C TRP A 313 6.62 -3.93 2.88
N ASP A 314 6.59 -5.26 2.89
CA ASP A 314 6.22 -6.06 4.05
C ASP A 314 7.33 -6.21 5.09
N ALA A 315 8.59 -6.00 4.69
CA ALA A 315 9.73 -6.11 5.59
C ALA A 315 9.67 -5.10 6.74
N PRO A 316 10.17 -5.45 7.93
CA PRO A 316 10.14 -4.56 9.10
C PRO A 316 11.10 -3.36 8.97
N VAL A 317 12.17 -3.48 8.20
CA VAL A 317 13.17 -2.42 7.98
C VAL A 317 13.55 -2.31 6.51
#